data_76f8a5f44e24893110923ca3c5181d43
#
_entry.id   76f8a5f44e24893110923ca3c5181d43
#
_cell.length_a   1.000
_cell.length_b   1.000
_cell.length_c   1.000
_cell.angle_alpha   90.00
_cell.angle_beta   90.00
_cell.angle_gamma   90.00
#
_symmetry.space_group_name_H-M   'P 1'
#
loop_
_entity.id
_entity.type
_entity.pdbx_description
1 polymer ?
#
loop_
_entity_poly.entity_id
_entity_poly.type
_entity_poly.pdbx_seq_one_letter_code
_entity_poly.pdbx_strand_id
1 'polypeptide(L)'
;MDHVELREGSRVALLVPGSVEYVDLVMSLLAAGMFPIPLDPRLTAYERDRILAGLSPDLVVDTPELLASMVRHTPAQHRRGVPRGRPMHVTSGTTGTPKGVYSGLLTEQQAAALVAEERDLWGFTATDVNLVLSPLHHSAPLRFAMGTILAGGRIVVPGPFDPAAVTAAIERERPTTMFCVPAHLQRLFAHWDEVGVPDLSCFRLVAHAGAPCPPPLKHRLIASFPPGSTWEFYGSTEGQFTACRSEEWQERPGTVGRARPGRTLSLDDDGTIWCTVPEHARFSYFGDPEKTAAAWRTTDDGRRAFTVGDLGRIDEAGYLHLDGRREDLIISGGVNVYPLEVENALRELDGVVDVAVFARPDEEWGQRVCAAVVGPVAEASLVAHARERLSPPKRPKTWLVVDELPRTSTGKVRRQQLSRLSGEPPQA
;
A
#
# COMPACT_ATOMS: atom_id res chain seq x y z
N MET A 1 -29.79 -22.52 -8.98
CA MET A 1 -28.45 -22.17 -8.42
C MET A 1 -28.00 -23.39 -7.67
N ASP A 2 -27.03 -24.11 -8.21
CA ASP A 2 -26.39 -25.20 -7.48
C ASP A 2 -25.84 -24.62 -6.18
N HIS A 3 -26.25 -25.22 -5.06
CA HIS A 3 -25.80 -24.79 -3.74
C HIS A 3 -24.30 -25.11 -3.63
N VAL A 4 -23.44 -24.11 -3.86
CA VAL A 4 -22.02 -24.24 -3.55
C VAL A 4 -21.91 -24.36 -2.04
N GLU A 5 -21.55 -25.54 -1.57
CA GLU A 5 -21.32 -25.77 -0.14
C GLU A 5 -19.94 -25.24 0.25
N LEU A 6 -19.91 -24.06 0.86
CA LEU A 6 -18.67 -23.46 1.36
C LEU A 6 -18.27 -24.17 2.67
N ARG A 7 -16.96 -24.46 2.79
CA ARG A 7 -16.36 -25.15 3.95
C ARG A 7 -15.06 -24.47 4.37
N GLU A 8 -14.52 -24.87 5.48
CA GLU A 8 -13.19 -24.43 5.91
C GLU A 8 -12.18 -24.64 4.76
N GLY A 9 -11.37 -23.61 4.50
CA GLY A 9 -10.42 -23.55 3.38
C GLY A 9 -11.00 -23.03 2.07
N SER A 10 -12.32 -22.90 1.91
CA SER A 10 -12.92 -22.35 0.70
C SER A 10 -12.45 -20.92 0.44
N ARG A 11 -12.28 -20.60 -0.85
CA ARG A 11 -11.87 -19.29 -1.34
C ARG A 11 -13.06 -18.58 -1.98
N VAL A 12 -13.33 -17.36 -1.53
CA VAL A 12 -14.48 -16.57 -2.00
C VAL A 12 -13.98 -15.26 -2.60
N ALA A 13 -14.08 -15.12 -3.92
CA ALA A 13 -13.73 -13.88 -4.60
C ALA A 13 -14.82 -12.81 -4.41
N LEU A 14 -14.40 -11.59 -4.07
CA LEU A 14 -15.28 -10.46 -3.84
C LEU A 14 -15.01 -9.39 -4.90
N LEU A 15 -15.91 -9.27 -5.88
CA LEU A 15 -15.88 -8.36 -7.02
C LEU A 15 -16.96 -7.28 -6.93
N VAL A 16 -17.24 -6.81 -5.73
CA VAL A 16 -18.26 -5.79 -5.44
C VAL A 16 -17.63 -4.56 -4.80
N PRO A 17 -18.24 -3.39 -4.91
CA PRO A 17 -17.79 -2.18 -4.22
C PRO A 17 -17.72 -2.40 -2.70
N GLY A 18 -16.74 -1.73 -2.07
CA GLY A 18 -16.59 -1.77 -0.62
C GLY A 18 -17.78 -1.11 0.09
N SER A 19 -18.26 -1.78 1.13
CA SER A 19 -19.37 -1.33 2.00
C SER A 19 -19.18 -1.89 3.42
N VAL A 20 -20.07 -1.55 4.33
CA VAL A 20 -20.10 -2.17 5.68
C VAL A 20 -20.34 -3.66 5.56
N GLU A 21 -21.32 -4.08 4.75
CA GLU A 21 -21.63 -5.48 4.48
C GLU A 21 -20.46 -6.26 3.87
N TYR A 22 -19.64 -5.57 3.06
CA TYR A 22 -18.40 -6.15 2.52
C TYR A 22 -17.44 -6.54 3.64
N VAL A 23 -17.22 -5.66 4.61
CA VAL A 23 -16.33 -5.93 5.76
C VAL A 23 -16.93 -7.03 6.65
N ASP A 24 -18.24 -6.99 6.89
CA ASP A 24 -18.96 -8.01 7.67
C ASP A 24 -18.81 -9.40 7.02
N LEU A 25 -18.95 -9.49 5.68
CA LEU A 25 -18.74 -10.76 4.97
C LEU A 25 -17.29 -11.23 5.06
N VAL A 26 -16.32 -10.35 4.83
CA VAL A 26 -14.88 -10.68 4.95
C VAL A 26 -14.56 -11.24 6.34
N MET A 27 -15.00 -10.58 7.39
CA MET A 27 -14.78 -11.03 8.76
C MET A 27 -15.45 -12.37 9.05
N SER A 28 -16.67 -12.54 8.56
CA SER A 28 -17.44 -13.78 8.74
C SER A 28 -16.79 -14.97 8.05
N LEU A 29 -16.31 -14.79 6.81
CA LEU A 29 -15.58 -15.82 6.08
C LEU A 29 -14.29 -16.20 6.81
N LEU A 30 -13.50 -15.22 7.25
CA LEU A 30 -12.27 -15.47 7.98
C LEU A 30 -12.50 -16.17 9.32
N ALA A 31 -13.55 -15.81 10.06
CA ALA A 31 -13.91 -16.47 11.31
C ALA A 31 -14.35 -17.93 11.10
N ALA A 32 -14.94 -18.22 9.94
CA ALA A 32 -15.31 -19.58 9.54
C ALA A 32 -14.14 -20.36 8.91
N GLY A 33 -12.93 -19.80 8.87
CA GLY A 33 -11.75 -20.44 8.28
C GLY A 33 -11.74 -20.46 6.75
N MET A 34 -12.51 -19.57 6.11
CA MET A 34 -12.52 -19.38 4.66
C MET A 34 -11.65 -18.19 4.27
N PHE A 35 -11.26 -18.09 2.99
CA PHE A 35 -10.36 -17.06 2.50
C PHE A 35 -11.06 -16.14 1.51
N PRO A 36 -11.51 -14.94 1.94
CA PRO A 36 -11.96 -13.92 1.01
C PRO A 36 -10.81 -13.45 0.12
N ILE A 37 -11.08 -13.30 -1.18
CA ILE A 37 -10.17 -12.75 -2.20
C ILE A 37 -10.73 -11.39 -2.62
N PRO A 38 -10.29 -10.30 -1.97
CA PRO A 38 -10.69 -8.95 -2.33
C PRO A 38 -10.17 -8.56 -3.72
N LEU A 39 -11.06 -8.22 -4.66
CA LEU A 39 -10.69 -7.82 -6.02
C LEU A 39 -11.29 -6.46 -6.37
N ASP A 40 -10.60 -5.72 -7.24
CA ASP A 40 -11.13 -4.46 -7.76
C ASP A 40 -12.33 -4.76 -8.69
N PRO A 41 -13.53 -4.25 -8.41
CA PRO A 41 -14.69 -4.49 -9.26
C PRO A 41 -14.57 -3.85 -10.65
N ARG A 42 -13.56 -2.99 -10.88
CA ARG A 42 -13.30 -2.33 -12.16
C ARG A 42 -12.33 -3.11 -13.05
N LEU A 43 -11.86 -4.30 -12.63
CA LEU A 43 -11.02 -5.14 -13.45
C LEU A 43 -11.70 -5.42 -14.80
N THR A 44 -10.92 -5.37 -15.87
CA THR A 44 -11.38 -5.82 -17.18
C THR A 44 -11.70 -7.32 -17.12
N ALA A 45 -12.55 -7.80 -18.04
CA ALA A 45 -12.86 -9.24 -18.12
C ALA A 45 -11.58 -10.07 -18.25
N TYR A 46 -10.62 -9.61 -19.04
CA TYR A 46 -9.34 -10.29 -19.23
C TYR A 46 -8.52 -10.40 -17.92
N GLU A 47 -8.40 -9.31 -17.17
CA GLU A 47 -7.66 -9.31 -15.90
C GLU A 47 -8.36 -10.18 -14.86
N ARG A 48 -9.68 -10.00 -14.74
CA ARG A 48 -10.52 -10.77 -13.81
C ARG A 48 -10.39 -12.27 -14.09
N ASP A 49 -10.60 -12.69 -15.33
CA ASP A 49 -10.63 -14.10 -15.70
C ASP A 49 -9.26 -14.77 -15.47
N ARG A 50 -8.16 -14.04 -15.72
CA ARG A 50 -6.80 -14.53 -15.39
C ARG A 50 -6.59 -14.71 -13.89
N ILE A 51 -7.07 -13.77 -13.07
CA ILE A 51 -6.96 -13.86 -11.60
C ILE A 51 -7.80 -15.02 -11.09
N LEU A 52 -9.05 -15.12 -11.53
CA LEU A 52 -9.96 -16.19 -11.12
C LEU A 52 -9.43 -17.57 -11.54
N ALA A 53 -8.90 -17.72 -12.76
CA ALA A 53 -8.28 -18.97 -13.20
C ALA A 53 -7.08 -19.36 -12.32
N GLY A 54 -6.22 -18.38 -11.95
CA GLY A 54 -5.02 -18.63 -11.13
C GLY A 54 -5.33 -18.95 -9.66
N LEU A 55 -6.41 -18.40 -9.11
CA LEU A 55 -6.77 -18.57 -7.69
C LEU A 55 -7.89 -19.59 -7.48
N SER A 56 -8.62 -19.98 -8.54
CA SER A 56 -9.68 -20.99 -8.53
C SER A 56 -10.62 -20.84 -7.32
N PRO A 57 -11.35 -19.70 -7.16
CA PRO A 57 -12.26 -19.53 -6.04
C PRO A 57 -13.44 -20.49 -6.12
N ASP A 58 -13.93 -20.94 -4.97
CA ASP A 58 -15.11 -21.81 -4.88
C ASP A 58 -16.41 -21.02 -5.13
N LEU A 59 -16.39 -19.70 -4.86
CA LEU A 59 -17.51 -18.80 -5.12
C LEU A 59 -16.99 -17.43 -5.57
N VAL A 60 -17.74 -16.76 -6.45
CA VAL A 60 -17.52 -15.37 -6.84
C VAL A 60 -18.75 -14.56 -6.43
N VAL A 61 -18.55 -13.55 -5.58
CA VAL A 61 -19.55 -12.57 -5.18
C VAL A 61 -19.35 -11.32 -6.03
N ASP A 62 -20.17 -11.17 -7.06
CA ASP A 62 -20.05 -10.11 -8.07
C ASP A 62 -21.26 -9.18 -8.11
N THR A 63 -22.26 -9.41 -7.25
CA THR A 63 -23.44 -8.55 -7.13
C THR A 63 -23.70 -8.14 -5.67
N PRO A 64 -24.22 -6.90 -5.44
CA PRO A 64 -24.62 -6.46 -4.11
C PRO A 64 -25.70 -7.33 -3.48
N GLU A 65 -26.58 -7.89 -4.28
CA GLU A 65 -27.67 -8.77 -3.82
C GLU A 65 -27.11 -10.07 -3.25
N LEU A 66 -26.14 -10.68 -3.91
CA LEU A 66 -25.46 -11.88 -3.42
C LEU A 66 -24.67 -11.59 -2.15
N LEU A 67 -23.94 -10.46 -2.10
CA LEU A 67 -23.26 -10.00 -0.90
C LEU A 67 -24.24 -9.89 0.28
N ALA A 68 -25.33 -9.16 0.11
CA ALA A 68 -26.34 -8.96 1.15
C ALA A 68 -27.01 -10.28 1.56
N SER A 69 -27.22 -11.20 0.62
CA SER A 69 -27.75 -12.54 0.91
C SER A 69 -26.79 -13.34 1.79
N MET A 70 -25.49 -13.36 1.45
CA MET A 70 -24.48 -14.08 2.23
C MET A 70 -24.35 -13.53 3.66
N VAL A 71 -24.34 -12.20 3.82
CA VAL A 71 -24.30 -11.56 5.14
C VAL A 71 -25.52 -11.96 5.99
N ARG A 72 -26.72 -11.96 5.42
CA ARG A 72 -27.95 -12.36 6.15
C ARG A 72 -27.91 -13.81 6.62
N HIS A 73 -27.39 -14.71 5.81
CA HIS A 73 -27.32 -16.15 6.08
C HIS A 73 -26.08 -16.57 6.90
N THR A 74 -25.16 -15.63 7.18
CA THR A 74 -24.00 -15.91 8.01
C THR A 74 -24.42 -16.16 9.46
N PRO A 75 -23.99 -17.30 10.07
CA PRO A 75 -24.24 -17.59 11.47
C PRO A 75 -23.75 -16.48 12.40
N ALA A 76 -24.53 -16.14 13.41
CA ALA A 76 -24.23 -15.04 14.33
C ALA A 76 -22.84 -15.18 15.00
N GLN A 77 -22.41 -16.40 15.27
CA GLN A 77 -21.11 -16.73 15.85
C GLN A 77 -19.91 -16.33 14.97
N HIS A 78 -20.11 -16.21 13.66
CA HIS A 78 -19.03 -15.84 12.73
C HIS A 78 -18.99 -14.34 12.42
N ARG A 79 -20.06 -13.58 12.68
CA ARG A 79 -20.15 -12.17 12.24
C ARG A 79 -19.12 -11.24 12.89
N ARG A 80 -18.59 -11.58 14.05
CA ARG A 80 -17.52 -10.85 14.75
C ARG A 80 -16.52 -11.79 15.41
N GLY A 81 -16.39 -12.99 14.86
CA GLY A 81 -15.43 -13.98 15.32
C GLY A 81 -13.99 -13.57 15.04
N VAL A 82 -13.06 -14.13 15.78
CA VAL A 82 -11.63 -13.93 15.55
C VAL A 82 -11.26 -14.50 14.17
N PRO A 83 -10.63 -13.71 13.29
CA PRO A 83 -10.20 -14.16 11.97
C PRO A 83 -9.18 -15.31 12.08
N ARG A 84 -9.44 -16.44 11.44
CA ARG A 84 -8.55 -17.61 11.39
C ARG A 84 -7.58 -17.58 10.22
N GLY A 85 -7.36 -16.41 9.64
CA GLY A 85 -6.47 -16.16 8.50
C GLY A 85 -6.49 -14.70 8.10
N ARG A 86 -5.80 -14.40 7.00
CA ARG A 86 -5.83 -13.07 6.38
C ARG A 86 -6.57 -13.12 5.04
N PRO A 87 -7.23 -12.04 4.60
CA PRO A 87 -7.73 -11.95 3.24
C PRO A 87 -6.63 -12.27 2.22
N MET A 88 -6.93 -13.04 1.19
CA MET A 88 -5.99 -13.38 0.13
C MET A 88 -5.95 -12.23 -0.89
N HIS A 89 -5.16 -11.20 -0.59
CA HIS A 89 -4.98 -10.09 -1.55
C HIS A 89 -4.11 -10.51 -2.72
N VAL A 90 -4.39 -9.94 -3.88
CA VAL A 90 -3.66 -10.20 -5.12
C VAL A 90 -2.59 -9.14 -5.33
N THR A 91 -1.37 -9.58 -5.62
CA THR A 91 -0.27 -8.70 -6.03
C THR A 91 -0.01 -8.82 -7.52
N SER A 92 0.36 -7.71 -8.17
CA SER A 92 0.87 -7.72 -9.54
C SER A 92 2.21 -8.46 -9.53
N GLY A 93 2.23 -9.70 -10.00
CA GLY A 93 3.50 -10.43 -10.14
C GLY A 93 4.43 -9.77 -11.15
N THR A 94 5.73 -9.71 -10.86
CA THR A 94 6.78 -9.25 -11.78
C THR A 94 6.80 -10.08 -13.08
N THR A 95 6.32 -11.31 -13.04
CA THR A 95 6.14 -12.23 -14.19
C THR A 95 4.83 -11.98 -14.96
N GLY A 96 4.08 -10.94 -14.64
CA GLY A 96 2.81 -10.60 -15.31
C GLY A 96 1.60 -11.46 -14.92
N THR A 97 1.77 -12.49 -14.08
CA THR A 97 0.65 -13.27 -13.54
C THR A 97 0.38 -12.86 -12.10
N PRO A 98 -0.82 -12.32 -11.80
CA PRO A 98 -1.20 -11.93 -10.44
C PRO A 98 -1.16 -13.13 -9.49
N LYS A 99 -0.65 -12.92 -8.26
CA LYS A 99 -0.50 -13.97 -7.24
C LYS A 99 -1.26 -13.60 -5.98
N GLY A 100 -1.96 -14.57 -5.40
CA GLY A 100 -2.61 -14.42 -4.10
C GLY A 100 -1.61 -14.57 -2.96
N VAL A 101 -1.60 -13.60 -2.03
CA VAL A 101 -0.82 -13.71 -0.78
C VAL A 101 -1.65 -14.47 0.23
N TYR A 102 -1.19 -15.63 0.63
CA TYR A 102 -1.93 -16.60 1.42
C TYR A 102 -1.29 -16.86 2.78
N SER A 103 -2.04 -16.68 3.86
CA SER A 103 -1.55 -16.91 5.22
C SER A 103 -1.64 -18.36 5.70
N GLY A 104 -2.45 -19.18 5.02
CA GLY A 104 -2.92 -20.43 5.61
C GLY A 104 -3.91 -20.20 6.75
N LEU A 105 -4.46 -21.30 7.28
CA LEU A 105 -5.27 -21.27 8.49
C LEU A 105 -4.36 -21.09 9.71
N LEU A 106 -4.72 -20.13 10.55
CA LEU A 106 -4.03 -19.86 11.80
C LEU A 106 -4.62 -20.73 12.92
N THR A 107 -3.78 -21.16 13.83
CA THR A 107 -4.24 -21.71 15.13
C THR A 107 -4.95 -20.62 15.92
N GLU A 108 -5.73 -20.97 16.93
CA GLU A 108 -6.41 -19.99 17.79
C GLU A 108 -5.43 -19.01 18.44
N GLN A 109 -4.28 -19.49 18.89
CA GLN A 109 -3.24 -18.66 19.47
C GLN A 109 -2.65 -17.69 18.45
N GLN A 110 -2.37 -18.14 17.22
CA GLN A 110 -1.85 -17.29 16.14
C GLN A 110 -2.90 -16.25 15.70
N ALA A 111 -4.16 -16.65 15.63
CA ALA A 111 -5.28 -15.76 15.31
C ALA A 111 -5.46 -14.65 16.36
N ALA A 112 -5.40 -15.01 17.64
CA ALA A 112 -5.45 -14.06 18.73
C ALA A 112 -4.24 -13.11 18.71
N ALA A 113 -3.03 -13.61 18.43
CA ALA A 113 -1.82 -12.81 18.31
C ALA A 113 -1.89 -11.82 17.12
N LEU A 114 -2.43 -12.22 15.98
CA LEU A 114 -2.64 -11.35 14.82
C LEU A 114 -3.57 -10.17 15.16
N VAL A 115 -4.68 -10.43 15.85
CA VAL A 115 -5.64 -9.39 16.25
C VAL A 115 -5.01 -8.47 17.31
N ALA A 116 -4.30 -9.04 18.29
CA ALA A 116 -3.63 -8.27 19.34
C ALA A 116 -2.57 -7.34 18.76
N GLU A 117 -1.77 -7.80 17.80
CA GLU A 117 -0.73 -7.00 17.15
C GLU A 117 -1.30 -5.72 16.52
N GLU A 118 -2.40 -5.81 15.77
CA GLU A 118 -3.01 -4.64 15.13
C GLU A 118 -3.70 -3.72 16.17
N ARG A 119 -4.41 -4.31 17.13
CA ARG A 119 -5.06 -3.56 18.20
C ARG A 119 -4.03 -2.77 19.02
N ASP A 120 -2.96 -3.42 19.45
CA ASP A 120 -1.98 -2.84 20.37
C ASP A 120 -1.12 -1.78 19.68
N LEU A 121 -0.80 -1.95 18.39
CA LEU A 121 -0.07 -0.94 17.62
C LEU A 121 -0.89 0.33 17.39
N TRP A 122 -2.13 0.17 16.93
CA TRP A 122 -2.98 1.30 16.53
C TRP A 122 -3.91 1.78 17.65
N GLY A 123 -3.94 1.06 18.76
CA GLY A 123 -4.77 1.38 19.91
C GLY A 123 -6.26 1.38 19.60
N PHE A 124 -6.74 0.46 18.74
CA PHE A 124 -8.17 0.40 18.41
C PHE A 124 -9.02 0.12 19.64
N THR A 125 -10.13 0.85 19.76
CA THR A 125 -11.07 0.80 20.88
C THR A 125 -12.52 0.70 20.41
N ALA A 126 -13.42 0.37 21.34
CA ALA A 126 -14.85 0.31 21.09
C ALA A 126 -15.52 1.67 20.77
N THR A 127 -14.84 2.75 21.08
CA THR A 127 -15.32 4.12 20.77
C THR A 127 -14.85 4.63 19.42
N ASP A 128 -14.01 3.87 18.70
CA ASP A 128 -13.50 4.31 17.42
C ASP A 128 -14.54 4.31 16.31
N VAL A 129 -14.43 5.34 15.50
CA VAL A 129 -15.14 5.50 14.24
C VAL A 129 -14.09 5.60 13.15
N ASN A 130 -13.95 4.53 12.36
CA ASN A 130 -12.97 4.52 11.26
C ASN A 130 -13.60 5.02 9.96
N LEU A 131 -13.00 6.08 9.40
CA LEU A 131 -13.37 6.62 8.10
C LEU A 131 -12.59 5.88 6.99
N VAL A 132 -13.30 5.13 6.17
CA VAL A 132 -12.72 4.35 5.07
C VAL A 132 -12.64 5.20 3.81
N LEU A 133 -11.44 5.64 3.43
CA LEU A 133 -11.19 6.46 2.25
C LEU A 133 -10.73 5.63 1.05
N SER A 134 -9.93 4.62 1.31
CA SER A 134 -9.32 3.79 0.28
C SER A 134 -10.19 2.57 -0.03
N PRO A 135 -10.17 2.06 -1.27
CA PRO A 135 -10.94 0.88 -1.64
C PRO A 135 -10.62 -0.34 -0.76
N LEU A 136 -11.66 -1.03 -0.28
CA LEU A 136 -11.55 -2.16 0.65
C LEU A 136 -10.95 -3.44 0.03
N HIS A 137 -10.74 -3.47 -1.28
CA HIS A 137 -9.98 -4.57 -1.90
C HIS A 137 -8.46 -4.46 -1.67
N HIS A 138 -7.97 -3.37 -1.07
CA HIS A 138 -6.59 -3.23 -0.64
C HIS A 138 -6.39 -3.65 0.82
N SER A 139 -5.19 -4.16 1.13
CA SER A 139 -4.86 -4.74 2.43
C SER A 139 -4.99 -3.74 3.59
N ALA A 140 -4.40 -2.54 3.46
CA ALA A 140 -4.35 -1.59 4.57
C ALA A 140 -5.74 -1.04 4.98
N PRO A 141 -6.59 -0.51 4.08
CA PRO A 141 -7.91 -0.01 4.46
C PRO A 141 -8.81 -1.10 5.04
N LEU A 142 -8.76 -2.32 4.47
CA LEU A 142 -9.54 -3.44 4.99
C LEU A 142 -9.07 -3.84 6.40
N ARG A 143 -7.75 -3.86 6.64
CA ARG A 143 -7.17 -4.17 7.95
C ARG A 143 -7.55 -3.14 9.02
N PHE A 144 -7.55 -1.83 8.68
CA PHE A 144 -8.00 -0.77 9.59
C PHE A 144 -9.49 -0.90 9.90
N ALA A 145 -10.33 -1.17 8.89
CA ALA A 145 -11.75 -1.40 9.08
C ALA A 145 -12.02 -2.61 9.99
N MET A 146 -11.38 -3.75 9.71
CA MET A 146 -11.50 -4.98 10.51
C MET A 146 -11.00 -4.76 11.95
N GLY A 147 -9.85 -4.12 12.13
CA GLY A 147 -9.27 -3.85 13.44
C GLY A 147 -10.21 -3.00 14.31
N THR A 148 -10.84 -1.99 13.72
CA THR A 148 -11.84 -1.16 14.40
C THR A 148 -13.07 -1.97 14.82
N ILE A 149 -13.62 -2.78 13.91
CA ILE A 149 -14.79 -3.61 14.21
C ILE A 149 -14.48 -4.66 15.29
N LEU A 150 -13.32 -5.31 15.22
CA LEU A 150 -12.88 -6.31 16.21
C LEU A 150 -12.67 -5.70 17.61
N ALA A 151 -12.31 -4.43 17.68
CA ALA A 151 -12.24 -3.68 18.94
C ALA A 151 -13.61 -3.20 19.46
N GLY A 152 -14.70 -3.43 18.72
CA GLY A 152 -16.06 -3.01 19.07
C GLY A 152 -16.47 -1.64 18.53
N GLY A 153 -15.61 -0.98 17.76
CA GLY A 153 -15.89 0.28 17.09
C GLY A 153 -16.80 0.14 15.86
N ARG A 154 -16.96 1.20 15.10
CA ARG A 154 -17.74 1.23 13.85
C ARG A 154 -16.94 1.83 12.69
N ILE A 155 -17.39 1.55 11.48
CA ILE A 155 -16.79 2.10 10.26
C ILE A 155 -17.79 3.01 9.53
N VAL A 156 -17.25 3.99 8.81
CA VAL A 156 -18.00 4.88 7.91
C VAL A 156 -17.39 4.72 6.52
N VAL A 157 -18.20 4.32 5.56
CA VAL A 157 -17.80 4.11 4.16
C VAL A 157 -18.57 5.10 3.28
N PRO A 158 -17.99 6.27 2.95
CA PRO A 158 -18.69 7.30 2.18
C PRO A 158 -18.93 6.91 0.70
N GLY A 159 -18.35 5.81 0.23
CA GLY A 159 -18.38 5.38 -1.16
C GLY A 159 -17.02 5.59 -1.86
N PRO A 160 -17.01 5.73 -3.19
CA PRO A 160 -15.80 6.08 -3.91
C PRO A 160 -15.19 7.38 -3.39
N PHE A 161 -13.84 7.47 -3.37
CA PHE A 161 -13.17 8.64 -2.83
C PHE A 161 -13.56 9.91 -3.59
N ASP A 162 -14.25 10.80 -2.88
CA ASP A 162 -14.61 12.15 -3.29
C ASP A 162 -14.31 13.11 -2.12
N PRO A 163 -13.51 14.18 -2.32
CA PRO A 163 -13.13 15.08 -1.23
C PRO A 163 -14.32 15.74 -0.52
N ALA A 164 -15.37 16.12 -1.25
CA ALA A 164 -16.55 16.76 -0.66
C ALA A 164 -17.34 15.77 0.20
N ALA A 165 -17.55 14.55 -0.29
CA ALA A 165 -18.22 13.48 0.49
C ALA A 165 -17.43 13.10 1.73
N VAL A 166 -16.10 13.05 1.65
CA VAL A 166 -15.22 12.80 2.80
C VAL A 166 -15.33 13.92 3.82
N THR A 167 -15.31 15.19 3.39
CA THR A 167 -15.45 16.36 4.28
C THR A 167 -16.79 16.32 5.00
N ALA A 168 -17.90 16.09 4.30
CA ALA A 168 -19.22 15.95 4.89
C ALA A 168 -19.31 14.77 5.88
N ALA A 169 -18.62 13.66 5.59
CA ALA A 169 -18.54 12.53 6.51
C ALA A 169 -17.74 12.87 7.78
N ILE A 170 -16.66 13.64 7.68
CA ILE A 170 -15.89 14.11 8.85
C ILE A 170 -16.77 14.97 9.76
N GLU A 171 -17.48 15.92 9.21
CA GLU A 171 -18.36 16.82 9.96
C GLU A 171 -19.51 16.09 10.65
N ARG A 172 -20.16 15.19 9.92
CA ARG A 172 -21.34 14.48 10.41
C ARG A 172 -21.02 13.35 11.40
N GLU A 173 -20.00 12.54 11.07
CA GLU A 173 -19.70 11.28 11.78
C GLU A 173 -18.63 11.43 12.85
N ARG A 174 -17.85 12.52 12.81
CA ARG A 174 -16.75 12.78 13.75
C ARG A 174 -15.79 11.58 13.90
N PRO A 175 -15.19 11.09 12.79
CA PRO A 175 -14.36 9.90 12.83
C PRO A 175 -13.11 10.12 13.68
N THR A 176 -12.71 9.06 14.39
CA THR A 176 -11.52 9.09 15.26
C THR A 176 -10.29 8.51 14.60
N THR A 177 -10.48 7.68 13.58
CA THR A 177 -9.37 7.02 12.88
C THR A 177 -9.60 7.02 11.36
N MET A 178 -8.52 7.08 10.59
CA MET A 178 -8.54 6.83 9.15
C MET A 178 -7.20 6.29 8.65
N PHE A 179 -7.26 5.55 7.55
CA PHE A 179 -6.11 5.23 6.71
C PHE A 179 -6.26 5.94 5.36
N CYS A 180 -5.18 6.54 4.87
CA CYS A 180 -5.16 7.22 3.57
C CYS A 180 -3.85 6.95 2.81
N VAL A 181 -3.82 7.32 1.55
CA VAL A 181 -2.59 7.38 0.75
C VAL A 181 -2.25 8.85 0.46
N PRO A 182 -0.99 9.20 0.16
CA PRO A 182 -0.61 10.59 -0.12
C PRO A 182 -1.48 11.28 -1.17
N ALA A 183 -1.93 10.57 -2.21
CA ALA A 183 -2.83 11.12 -3.22
C ALA A 183 -4.20 11.55 -2.66
N HIS A 184 -4.73 10.84 -1.65
CA HIS A 184 -5.95 11.28 -0.95
C HIS A 184 -5.71 12.57 -0.19
N LEU A 185 -4.59 12.69 0.52
CA LEU A 185 -4.23 13.91 1.26
C LEU A 185 -4.08 15.11 0.32
N GLN A 186 -3.40 14.94 -0.82
CA GLN A 186 -3.26 16.00 -1.83
C GLN A 186 -4.63 16.52 -2.29
N ARG A 187 -5.54 15.61 -2.64
CA ARG A 187 -6.89 15.97 -3.12
C ARG A 187 -7.77 16.57 -2.02
N LEU A 188 -7.68 16.06 -0.79
CA LEU A 188 -8.39 16.64 0.35
C LEU A 188 -7.90 18.05 0.64
N PHE A 189 -6.61 18.26 0.71
CA PHE A 189 -6.04 19.57 0.98
C PHE A 189 -6.34 20.58 -0.12
N ALA A 190 -6.30 20.16 -1.39
CA ALA A 190 -6.70 21.04 -2.51
C ALA A 190 -8.17 21.47 -2.37
N HIS A 191 -9.06 20.53 -2.04
CA HIS A 191 -10.46 20.84 -1.80
C HIS A 191 -10.66 21.77 -0.59
N TRP A 192 -9.94 21.51 0.51
CA TRP A 192 -10.03 22.34 1.73
C TRP A 192 -9.43 23.74 1.55
N ASP A 193 -8.54 23.93 0.61
CA ASP A 193 -8.06 25.27 0.22
C ASP A 193 -9.19 26.13 -0.40
N GLU A 194 -10.16 25.50 -1.03
CA GLU A 194 -11.29 26.16 -1.68
C GLU A 194 -12.46 26.37 -0.71
N VAL A 195 -12.78 25.37 0.14
CA VAL A 195 -14.01 25.38 0.95
C VAL A 195 -13.76 25.60 2.45
N GLY A 196 -12.50 25.58 2.88
CA GLY A 196 -12.11 25.61 4.28
C GLY A 196 -11.85 24.23 4.86
N VAL A 197 -10.96 24.17 5.86
CA VAL A 197 -10.62 22.94 6.58
C VAL A 197 -11.72 22.62 7.59
N PRO A 198 -12.31 21.42 7.60
CA PRO A 198 -13.28 21.02 8.62
C PRO A 198 -12.61 20.87 10.00
N ASP A 199 -13.41 20.76 11.05
CA ASP A 199 -12.86 20.45 12.37
C ASP A 199 -12.31 19.03 12.44
N LEU A 200 -10.98 18.91 12.46
CA LEU A 200 -10.22 17.67 12.51
C LEU A 200 -9.88 17.20 13.93
N SER A 201 -10.34 17.91 14.97
CA SER A 201 -10.00 17.64 16.38
C SER A 201 -10.45 16.26 16.88
N CYS A 202 -11.38 15.61 16.18
CA CYS A 202 -11.87 14.28 16.51
C CYS A 202 -10.86 13.14 16.20
N PHE A 203 -9.89 13.39 15.29
CA PHE A 203 -8.95 12.36 14.91
C PHE A 203 -7.89 12.11 15.98
N ARG A 204 -7.76 10.86 16.40
CA ARG A 204 -6.66 10.37 17.25
C ARG A 204 -5.63 9.54 16.47
N LEU A 205 -6.01 9.03 15.28
CA LEU A 205 -5.15 8.21 14.43
C LEU A 205 -5.42 8.48 12.95
N VAL A 206 -4.43 9.05 12.29
CA VAL A 206 -4.39 9.26 10.84
C VAL A 206 -3.14 8.57 10.30
N ALA A 207 -3.32 7.37 9.76
CA ALA A 207 -2.20 6.61 9.22
C ALA A 207 -2.14 6.71 7.70
N HIS A 208 -0.94 6.85 7.16
CA HIS A 208 -0.75 6.80 5.71
C HIS A 208 0.37 5.85 5.29
N ALA A 209 0.26 5.31 4.09
CA ALA A 209 1.24 4.42 3.46
C ALA A 209 0.96 4.28 1.96
N GLY A 210 1.64 3.33 1.32
CA GLY A 210 1.36 2.89 -0.07
C GLY A 210 2.13 3.65 -1.14
N ALA A 211 2.62 4.85 -0.85
CA ALA A 211 3.51 5.63 -1.71
C ALA A 211 4.38 6.55 -0.85
N PRO A 212 5.53 7.05 -1.37
CA PRO A 212 6.29 8.09 -0.72
C PRO A 212 5.41 9.34 -0.47
N CYS A 213 5.48 9.89 0.73
CA CYS A 213 4.79 11.13 1.07
C CYS A 213 5.77 12.30 0.89
N PRO A 214 5.53 13.24 -0.05
CA PRO A 214 6.40 14.39 -0.24
C PRO A 214 6.52 15.23 1.05
N PRO A 215 7.72 15.75 1.40
CA PRO A 215 7.91 16.51 2.63
C PRO A 215 6.93 17.67 2.83
N PRO A 216 6.61 18.51 1.83
CA PRO A 216 5.62 19.58 2.00
C PRO A 216 4.23 19.05 2.39
N LEU A 217 3.79 17.95 1.74
CA LEU A 217 2.52 17.30 2.07
C LEU A 217 2.53 16.71 3.48
N LYS A 218 3.65 16.10 3.88
CA LYS A 218 3.84 15.54 5.22
C LYS A 218 3.80 16.62 6.30
N HIS A 219 4.50 17.73 6.09
CA HIS A 219 4.43 18.87 7.00
C HIS A 219 3.00 19.42 7.14
N ARG A 220 2.28 19.55 6.02
CA ARG A 220 0.89 19.99 6.04
C ARG A 220 0.00 19.01 6.80
N LEU A 221 0.16 17.71 6.60
CA LEU A 221 -0.55 16.67 7.34
C LEU A 221 -0.33 16.84 8.85
N ILE A 222 0.92 16.96 9.29
CA ILE A 222 1.27 17.11 10.70
C ILE A 222 0.67 18.39 11.31
N ALA A 223 0.68 19.48 10.56
CA ALA A 223 0.14 20.76 11.02
C ALA A 223 -1.40 20.82 11.08
N SER A 224 -2.08 19.99 10.27
CA SER A 224 -3.54 20.02 10.14
C SER A 224 -4.26 19.15 11.16
N PHE A 225 -3.64 18.09 11.63
CA PHE A 225 -4.26 17.11 12.54
C PHE A 225 -3.73 17.25 13.96
N PRO A 226 -4.46 16.74 14.98
CA PRO A 226 -4.02 16.83 16.38
C PRO A 226 -2.60 16.26 16.59
N PRO A 227 -1.79 16.87 17.45
CA PRO A 227 -0.45 16.36 17.78
C PRO A 227 -0.50 14.88 18.22
N GLY A 228 0.44 14.08 17.73
CA GLY A 228 0.52 12.63 18.04
C GLY A 228 -0.46 11.76 17.29
N SER A 229 -1.37 12.33 16.47
CA SER A 229 -2.38 11.56 15.75
C SER A 229 -1.88 11.00 14.42
N THR A 230 -0.84 11.56 13.82
CA THR A 230 -0.41 11.22 12.46
C THR A 230 0.73 10.21 12.45
N TRP A 231 0.60 9.21 11.57
CA TRP A 231 1.52 8.09 11.44
C TRP A 231 1.80 7.74 9.99
N GLU A 232 3.01 7.27 9.74
CA GLU A 232 3.38 6.59 8.51
C GLU A 232 3.74 5.14 8.82
N PHE A 233 3.49 4.24 7.87
CA PHE A 233 4.04 2.90 7.94
C PHE A 233 4.50 2.43 6.56
N TYR A 234 5.53 1.60 6.56
CA TYR A 234 5.99 0.92 5.37
C TYR A 234 5.64 -0.56 5.46
N GLY A 235 5.10 -1.05 4.35
CA GLY A 235 4.71 -2.45 4.19
C GLY A 235 4.19 -2.74 2.80
N SER A 236 3.88 -3.99 2.60
CA SER A 236 3.30 -4.52 1.37
C SER A 236 2.08 -5.39 1.68
N THR A 237 1.50 -5.97 0.66
CA THR A 237 0.44 -6.97 0.81
C THR A 237 0.94 -8.21 1.58
N GLU A 238 2.19 -8.56 1.38
CA GLU A 238 2.87 -9.70 2.00
C GLU A 238 3.04 -9.50 3.51
N GLY A 239 3.40 -8.30 3.93
CA GLY A 239 3.60 -8.02 5.34
C GLY A 239 3.91 -6.56 5.65
N GLN A 240 3.92 -6.25 6.94
CA GLN A 240 4.22 -4.93 7.46
C GLN A 240 5.63 -4.90 8.04
N PHE A 241 6.39 -3.88 7.71
CA PHE A 241 7.80 -3.74 8.12
C PHE A 241 7.94 -2.77 9.28
N THR A 242 7.49 -1.51 9.08
CA THR A 242 7.73 -0.42 10.02
C THR A 242 6.46 0.31 10.43
N ALA A 243 6.57 1.09 11.48
CA ALA A 243 5.65 2.17 11.83
C ALA A 243 6.48 3.38 12.29
N CYS A 244 5.99 4.58 12.01
CA CYS A 244 6.65 5.85 12.27
C CYS A 244 5.62 6.87 12.74
N ARG A 245 5.83 7.44 13.93
CA ARG A 245 5.08 8.61 14.35
C ARG A 245 5.59 9.85 13.62
N SER A 246 4.73 10.81 13.42
CA SER A 246 5.15 12.04 12.75
C SER A 246 6.22 12.82 13.50
N GLU A 247 6.25 12.74 14.82
CA GLU A 247 7.30 13.32 15.66
C GLU A 247 8.66 12.70 15.37
N GLU A 248 8.71 11.36 15.22
CA GLU A 248 9.94 10.65 14.82
C GLU A 248 10.40 11.05 13.43
N TRP A 249 9.45 11.25 12.50
CA TRP A 249 9.76 11.69 11.15
C TRP A 249 10.30 13.13 11.15
N GLN A 250 9.77 14.02 11.99
CA GLN A 250 10.26 15.40 12.11
C GLN A 250 11.72 15.46 12.62
N GLU A 251 12.09 14.54 13.51
CA GLU A 251 13.47 14.42 13.99
C GLU A 251 14.38 13.76 12.92
N ARG A 252 13.83 12.92 12.07
CA ARG A 252 14.55 12.12 11.03
C ARG A 252 13.82 12.16 9.71
N PRO A 253 13.87 13.27 8.99
CA PRO A 253 13.17 13.40 7.71
C PRO A 253 13.58 12.31 6.71
N GLY A 254 12.59 11.77 5.99
CA GLY A 254 12.80 10.73 4.99
C GLY A 254 12.80 9.29 5.53
N THR A 255 12.71 9.09 6.86
CA THR A 255 12.52 7.75 7.41
C THR A 255 11.08 7.25 7.20
N VAL A 256 10.92 5.94 7.10
CA VAL A 256 9.62 5.24 7.19
C VAL A 256 9.43 4.53 8.54
N GLY A 257 10.26 4.88 9.53
CA GLY A 257 10.17 4.42 10.91
C GLY A 257 11.05 3.22 11.24
N ARG A 258 10.73 2.61 12.37
CA ARG A 258 11.41 1.43 12.91
C ARG A 258 10.58 0.17 12.70
N ALA A 259 11.24 -0.99 12.85
CA ALA A 259 10.56 -2.28 12.85
C ALA A 259 9.36 -2.27 13.81
N ARG A 260 8.23 -2.80 13.35
CA ARG A 260 7.06 -3.00 14.21
C ARG A 260 7.40 -3.98 15.35
N PRO A 261 6.70 -3.94 16.48
CA PRO A 261 6.87 -4.91 17.57
C PRO A 261 6.88 -6.36 17.04
N GLY A 262 7.77 -7.18 17.57
CA GLY A 262 7.93 -8.58 17.17
C GLY A 262 8.65 -8.80 15.82
N ARG A 263 9.16 -7.76 15.18
CA ARG A 263 9.92 -7.80 13.92
C ARG A 263 11.34 -7.30 14.10
N THR A 264 12.21 -7.72 13.20
CA THR A 264 13.57 -7.18 13.08
C THR A 264 13.86 -6.94 11.61
N LEU A 265 14.43 -5.79 11.31
CA LEU A 265 14.90 -5.46 9.96
C LEU A 265 16.38 -5.77 9.85
N SER A 266 16.78 -6.26 8.69
CA SER A 266 18.18 -6.43 8.30
C SER A 266 18.34 -6.12 6.81
N LEU A 267 19.56 -5.82 6.41
CA LEU A 267 19.92 -5.61 5.01
C LEU A 267 20.85 -6.75 4.58
N ASP A 268 20.80 -7.11 3.29
CA ASP A 268 21.88 -7.88 2.70
C ASP A 268 22.98 -6.96 2.14
N ASP A 269 24.01 -7.55 1.56
CA ASP A 269 25.16 -6.81 1.02
C ASP A 269 24.79 -5.84 -0.10
N ASP A 270 23.67 -6.10 -0.78
CA ASP A 270 23.15 -5.25 -1.86
C ASP A 270 22.15 -4.19 -1.34
N GLY A 271 21.89 -4.13 -0.04
CA GLY A 271 20.95 -3.21 0.57
C GLY A 271 19.48 -3.66 0.50
N THR A 272 19.21 -4.91 0.12
CA THR A 272 17.84 -5.47 0.14
C THR A 272 17.32 -5.58 1.56
N ILE A 273 16.10 -5.08 1.76
CA ILE A 273 15.44 -5.10 3.07
C ILE A 273 14.84 -6.47 3.33
N TRP A 274 15.21 -7.04 4.47
CA TRP A 274 14.65 -8.27 5.02
C TRP A 274 13.98 -8.01 6.35
N CYS A 275 12.83 -8.63 6.58
CA CYS A 275 12.06 -8.48 7.81
C CYS A 275 11.78 -9.84 8.43
N THR A 276 12.29 -10.08 9.65
CA THR A 276 11.84 -11.24 10.44
C THR A 276 10.45 -10.99 10.96
N VAL A 277 9.62 -12.01 10.97
CA VAL A 277 8.23 -11.92 11.41
C VAL A 277 7.84 -13.07 12.31
N PRO A 278 6.86 -12.86 13.22
CA PRO A 278 6.27 -13.95 13.98
C PRO A 278 5.50 -14.92 13.07
N GLU A 279 5.18 -16.10 13.58
CA GLU A 279 4.56 -17.17 12.79
C GLU A 279 3.22 -16.76 12.17
N HIS A 280 2.38 -16.07 12.91
CA HIS A 280 1.07 -15.59 12.45
C HIS A 280 1.14 -14.57 11.30
N ALA A 281 2.30 -13.96 11.08
CA ALA A 281 2.54 -13.01 10.00
C ALA A 281 3.18 -13.63 8.76
N ARG A 282 3.49 -14.95 8.78
CA ARG A 282 4.04 -15.65 7.61
C ARG A 282 3.03 -15.73 6.48
N PHE A 283 3.53 -15.88 5.26
CA PHE A 283 2.72 -16.01 4.05
C PHE A 283 3.38 -16.95 3.04
N SER A 284 2.59 -17.35 2.05
CA SER A 284 3.05 -17.94 0.80
C SER A 284 2.35 -17.26 -0.38
N TYR A 285 2.93 -17.38 -1.57
CA TYR A 285 2.21 -17.06 -2.80
C TYR A 285 1.42 -18.29 -3.22
N PHE A 286 0.11 -18.16 -3.30
CA PHE A 286 -0.79 -19.26 -3.62
C PHE A 286 -0.45 -19.87 -4.98
N GLY A 287 -0.21 -21.18 -5.00
CA GLY A 287 0.13 -21.91 -6.21
C GLY A 287 1.53 -21.61 -6.79
N ASP A 288 2.41 -20.93 -6.04
CA ASP A 288 3.75 -20.55 -6.51
C ASP A 288 4.81 -20.82 -5.43
N PRO A 289 5.26 -22.07 -5.30
CA PRO A 289 6.26 -22.45 -4.30
C PRO A 289 7.64 -21.85 -4.58
N GLU A 290 8.01 -21.64 -5.86
CA GLU A 290 9.30 -21.06 -6.23
C GLU A 290 9.39 -19.59 -5.79
N LYS A 291 8.38 -18.79 -6.13
CA LYS A 291 8.29 -17.41 -5.68
C LYS A 291 8.21 -17.31 -4.16
N THR A 292 7.49 -18.23 -3.53
CA THR A 292 7.43 -18.31 -2.06
C THR A 292 8.82 -18.56 -1.48
N ALA A 293 9.56 -19.53 -2.01
CA ALA A 293 10.91 -19.83 -1.55
C ALA A 293 11.87 -18.64 -1.74
N ALA A 294 11.79 -17.96 -2.89
CA ALA A 294 12.62 -16.79 -3.19
C ALA A 294 12.34 -15.58 -2.28
N ALA A 295 11.12 -15.45 -1.75
CA ALA A 295 10.74 -14.38 -0.85
C ALA A 295 11.21 -14.59 0.61
N TRP A 296 11.68 -15.77 0.96
CA TRP A 296 12.00 -16.13 2.34
C TRP A 296 13.43 -16.62 2.52
N ARG A 297 14.04 -16.23 3.63
CA ARG A 297 15.30 -16.83 4.12
C ARG A 297 15.17 -17.21 5.60
N THR A 298 16.06 -18.09 6.05
CA THR A 298 16.26 -18.35 7.48
C THR A 298 17.47 -17.53 7.92
N THR A 299 17.35 -16.79 9.00
CA THR A 299 18.43 -16.01 9.62
C THR A 299 19.34 -16.93 10.44
N ASP A 300 20.52 -16.46 10.83
CA ASP A 300 21.50 -17.24 11.60
C ASP A 300 20.95 -17.70 12.95
N ASP A 301 20.02 -16.94 13.54
CA ASP A 301 19.31 -17.28 14.78
C ASP A 301 18.07 -18.18 14.56
N GLY A 302 17.89 -18.71 13.33
CA GLY A 302 16.82 -19.65 12.98
C GLY A 302 15.46 -19.03 12.72
N ARG A 303 15.31 -17.71 12.77
CA ARG A 303 14.04 -17.03 12.47
C ARG A 303 13.80 -16.94 10.98
N ARG A 304 12.51 -16.83 10.60
CA ARG A 304 12.12 -16.63 9.18
C ARG A 304 12.05 -15.14 8.87
N ALA A 305 12.78 -14.71 7.85
CA ALA A 305 12.74 -13.35 7.30
C ALA A 305 12.24 -13.36 5.87
N PHE A 306 11.46 -12.36 5.50
CA PHE A 306 11.00 -12.18 4.12
C PHE A 306 11.47 -10.85 3.54
N THR A 307 11.47 -10.80 2.21
CA THR A 307 11.70 -9.59 1.42
C THR A 307 10.64 -9.43 0.34
N VAL A 308 10.45 -8.21 -0.11
CA VAL A 308 9.65 -7.86 -1.30
C VAL A 308 10.52 -7.21 -2.39
N GLY A 309 11.86 -7.26 -2.22
CA GLY A 309 12.83 -6.72 -3.15
C GLY A 309 13.01 -5.20 -3.06
N ASP A 310 12.53 -4.57 -2.01
CA ASP A 310 12.78 -3.16 -1.75
C ASP A 310 14.20 -2.98 -1.18
N LEU A 311 14.82 -1.85 -1.51
CA LEU A 311 16.17 -1.48 -1.11
C LEU A 311 16.12 -0.31 -0.14
N GLY A 312 17.08 -0.26 0.79
CA GLY A 312 17.12 0.82 1.76
C GLY A 312 18.37 0.77 2.64
N ARG A 313 18.40 1.67 3.61
CA ARG A 313 19.42 1.75 4.64
C ARG A 313 18.78 1.88 6.02
N ILE A 314 19.43 1.35 7.02
CA ILE A 314 19.02 1.46 8.43
C ILE A 314 20.06 2.34 9.12
N ASP A 315 19.61 3.42 9.78
CA ASP A 315 20.51 4.28 10.53
C ASP A 315 20.92 3.66 11.88
N GLU A 316 21.89 4.27 12.57
CA GLU A 316 22.41 3.80 13.87
C GLU A 316 21.33 3.71 14.96
N ALA A 317 20.26 4.48 14.82
CA ALA A 317 19.12 4.47 15.74
C ALA A 317 18.06 3.42 15.34
N GLY A 318 18.26 2.66 14.25
CA GLY A 318 17.38 1.61 13.77
C GLY A 318 16.21 2.08 12.90
N TYR A 319 16.26 3.31 12.37
CA TYR A 319 15.25 3.83 11.45
C TYR A 319 15.57 3.44 10.01
N LEU A 320 14.54 2.97 9.31
CA LEU A 320 14.63 2.57 7.91
C LEU A 320 14.39 3.78 6.99
N HIS A 321 15.24 3.90 5.99
CA HIS A 321 15.08 4.81 4.86
C HIS A 321 15.01 3.98 3.58
N LEU A 322 14.02 4.26 2.71
CA LEU A 322 13.83 3.54 1.46
C LEU A 322 14.63 4.21 0.34
N ASP A 323 15.38 3.41 -0.43
CA ASP A 323 16.12 3.86 -1.59
C ASP A 323 15.40 3.50 -2.91
N GLY A 324 14.43 2.58 -2.87
CA GLY A 324 13.61 2.19 -4.02
C GLY A 324 13.40 0.68 -4.12
N ARG A 325 13.09 0.22 -5.33
CA ARG A 325 12.93 -1.22 -5.62
C ARG A 325 14.08 -1.71 -6.47
N ARG A 326 14.54 -2.94 -6.23
CA ARG A 326 15.55 -3.58 -7.06
C ARG A 326 15.11 -3.69 -8.52
N GLU A 327 13.85 -3.98 -8.78
CA GLU A 327 13.28 -4.07 -10.14
C GLU A 327 13.20 -2.72 -10.87
N ASP A 328 13.20 -1.61 -10.14
CA ASP A 328 13.20 -0.25 -10.69
C ASP A 328 14.62 0.33 -10.81
N LEU A 329 15.67 -0.39 -10.32
CA LEU A 329 17.05 0.05 -10.36
C LEU A 329 17.51 0.29 -11.80
N ILE A 330 18.06 1.46 -12.06
CA ILE A 330 18.62 1.85 -13.36
C ILE A 330 20.12 1.66 -13.33
N ILE A 331 20.66 0.86 -14.23
CA ILE A 331 22.11 0.71 -14.39
C ILE A 331 22.57 1.60 -15.53
N SER A 332 23.04 2.80 -15.22
CA SER A 332 23.45 3.79 -16.20
C SER A 332 24.98 3.96 -16.20
N GLY A 333 25.63 3.55 -17.29
CA GLY A 333 27.11 3.61 -17.39
C GLY A 333 27.83 2.82 -16.30
N GLY A 334 27.27 1.68 -15.87
CA GLY A 334 27.80 0.84 -14.78
C GLY A 334 27.54 1.38 -13.37
N VAL A 335 26.79 2.47 -13.23
CA VAL A 335 26.41 3.06 -11.93
C VAL A 335 24.97 2.72 -11.60
N ASN A 336 24.74 2.22 -10.38
CA ASN A 336 23.41 2.00 -9.84
C ASN A 336 22.73 3.34 -9.55
N VAL A 337 21.61 3.62 -10.22
CA VAL A 337 20.78 4.81 -10.03
C VAL A 337 19.43 4.40 -9.50
N TYR A 338 19.11 4.84 -8.30
CA TYR A 338 17.83 4.59 -7.68
C TYR A 338 16.83 5.67 -8.07
N PRO A 339 15.72 5.34 -8.78
CA PRO A 339 14.74 6.31 -9.21
C PRO A 339 14.26 7.23 -8.09
N LEU A 340 14.00 6.68 -6.91
CA LEU A 340 13.50 7.44 -5.77
C LEU A 340 14.48 8.52 -5.30
N GLU A 341 15.79 8.26 -5.32
CA GLU A 341 16.81 9.24 -4.98
C GLU A 341 16.76 10.45 -5.93
N VAL A 342 16.65 10.17 -7.23
CA VAL A 342 16.57 11.22 -8.26
C VAL A 342 15.24 11.97 -8.15
N GLU A 343 14.14 11.26 -7.96
CA GLU A 343 12.80 11.83 -7.76
C GLU A 343 12.77 12.76 -6.54
N ASN A 344 13.37 12.37 -5.42
CA ASN A 344 13.45 13.19 -4.22
C ASN A 344 14.24 14.48 -4.46
N ALA A 345 15.39 14.39 -5.11
CA ALA A 345 16.19 15.56 -5.46
C ALA A 345 15.41 16.53 -6.37
N LEU A 346 14.67 16.01 -7.36
CA LEU A 346 13.91 16.85 -8.28
C LEU A 346 12.67 17.51 -7.64
N ARG A 347 12.08 16.88 -6.62
CA ARG A 347 10.96 17.46 -5.85
C ARG A 347 11.34 18.69 -5.03
N GLU A 348 12.63 18.90 -4.78
CA GLU A 348 13.10 20.11 -4.08
C GLU A 348 13.00 21.39 -4.93
N LEU A 349 12.81 21.24 -6.25
CA LEU A 349 12.68 22.39 -7.14
C LEU A 349 11.26 22.94 -7.11
N ASP A 350 11.13 24.22 -6.81
CA ASP A 350 9.85 24.93 -6.85
C ASP A 350 9.17 24.78 -8.23
N GLY A 351 7.89 24.47 -8.22
CA GLY A 351 7.09 24.22 -9.42
C GLY A 351 7.02 22.75 -9.86
N VAL A 352 7.81 21.85 -9.28
CA VAL A 352 7.63 20.39 -9.45
C VAL A 352 6.50 19.91 -8.55
N VAL A 353 5.36 19.59 -9.13
CA VAL A 353 4.20 19.05 -8.43
C VAL A 353 4.34 17.54 -8.21
N ASP A 354 4.81 16.83 -9.24
CA ASP A 354 5.08 15.39 -9.18
C ASP A 354 6.18 15.01 -10.16
N VAL A 355 6.88 13.89 -9.89
CA VAL A 355 7.96 13.40 -10.74
C VAL A 355 8.10 11.90 -10.64
N ALA A 356 8.41 11.27 -11.79
CA ALA A 356 8.76 9.86 -11.87
C ALA A 356 10.00 9.68 -12.73
N VAL A 357 10.94 8.90 -12.21
CA VAL A 357 12.21 8.57 -12.90
C VAL A 357 12.12 7.13 -13.40
N PHE A 358 12.58 6.90 -14.61
CA PHE A 358 12.51 5.59 -15.28
C PHE A 358 13.69 5.42 -16.26
N ALA A 359 13.94 4.17 -16.65
CA ALA A 359 14.98 3.83 -17.59
C ALA A 359 14.46 3.74 -19.02
N ARG A 360 15.37 4.01 -19.97
CA ARG A 360 15.27 3.62 -21.37
C ARG A 360 16.55 2.95 -21.83
N PRO A 361 16.48 2.00 -22.77
CA PRO A 361 17.65 1.48 -23.42
C PRO A 361 18.49 2.61 -24.04
N ASP A 362 19.82 2.49 -23.95
CA ASP A 362 20.77 3.46 -24.47
C ASP A 362 22.05 2.75 -24.88
N GLU A 363 22.56 3.03 -26.07
CA GLU A 363 23.74 2.36 -26.62
C GLU A 363 25.01 2.72 -25.86
N GLU A 364 25.14 3.96 -25.37
CA GLU A 364 26.31 4.44 -24.64
C GLU A 364 26.28 4.05 -23.17
N TRP A 365 25.09 4.15 -22.53
CA TRP A 365 24.95 4.01 -21.09
C TRP A 365 24.35 2.66 -20.66
N GLY A 366 23.96 1.80 -21.61
CA GLY A 366 23.15 0.60 -21.35
C GLY A 366 21.71 0.96 -21.00
N GLN A 367 21.56 1.80 -19.99
CA GLN A 367 20.26 2.42 -19.61
C GLN A 367 20.43 3.92 -19.42
N ARG A 368 19.54 4.69 -20.02
CA ARG A 368 19.44 6.16 -19.88
C ARG A 368 18.44 6.49 -18.77
N VAL A 369 18.86 7.35 -17.85
CA VAL A 369 17.97 7.93 -16.85
C VAL A 369 17.05 8.95 -17.51
N CYS A 370 15.73 8.78 -17.36
CA CYS A 370 14.69 9.67 -17.87
C CYS A 370 13.83 10.14 -16.71
N ALA A 371 13.27 11.35 -16.80
CA ALA A 371 12.31 11.89 -15.82
C ALA A 371 11.06 12.40 -16.51
N ALA A 372 9.89 12.02 -15.99
CA ALA A 372 8.59 12.61 -16.29
C ALA A 372 8.19 13.54 -15.15
N VAL A 373 7.89 14.79 -15.45
CA VAL A 373 7.64 15.83 -14.45
C VAL A 373 6.27 16.46 -14.70
N VAL A 374 5.51 16.63 -13.62
CA VAL A 374 4.24 17.35 -13.58
C VAL A 374 4.49 18.69 -12.90
N GLY A 375 4.02 19.78 -13.50
CA GLY A 375 4.08 21.11 -12.92
C GLY A 375 4.57 22.19 -13.88
N PRO A 376 4.38 23.47 -13.51
CA PRO A 376 4.75 24.62 -14.32
C PRO A 376 6.25 24.93 -14.20
N VAL A 377 7.10 23.99 -14.62
CA VAL A 377 8.56 24.11 -14.51
C VAL A 377 9.22 23.99 -15.88
N ALA A 378 10.15 24.88 -16.17
CA ALA A 378 10.90 24.84 -17.43
C ALA A 378 12.00 23.75 -17.38
N GLU A 379 12.23 23.06 -18.49
CA GLU A 379 13.25 22.03 -18.60
C GLU A 379 14.65 22.56 -18.22
N ALA A 380 14.98 23.80 -18.63
CA ALA A 380 16.26 24.42 -18.28
C ALA A 380 16.47 24.53 -16.75
N SER A 381 15.42 24.80 -15.98
CA SER A 381 15.45 24.84 -14.52
C SER A 381 15.64 23.45 -13.93
N LEU A 382 14.97 22.44 -14.48
CA LEU A 382 15.15 21.04 -14.10
C LEU A 382 16.59 20.57 -14.33
N VAL A 383 17.16 20.88 -15.49
CA VAL A 383 18.55 20.54 -15.82
C VAL A 383 19.53 21.23 -14.88
N ALA A 384 19.33 22.52 -14.60
CA ALA A 384 20.20 23.29 -13.69
C ALA A 384 20.14 22.70 -12.27
N HIS A 385 18.95 22.44 -11.77
CA HIS A 385 18.73 21.85 -10.44
C HIS A 385 19.33 20.44 -10.34
N ALA A 386 19.12 19.60 -11.35
CA ALA A 386 19.72 18.27 -11.40
C ALA A 386 21.27 18.31 -11.42
N ARG A 387 21.87 19.31 -12.04
CA ARG A 387 23.33 19.51 -12.02
C ARG A 387 23.85 19.88 -10.64
N GLU A 388 23.10 20.64 -9.89
CA GLU A 388 23.44 21.06 -8.54
C GLU A 388 23.31 19.92 -7.52
N ARG A 389 22.23 19.10 -7.65
CA ARG A 389 21.83 18.11 -6.64
C ARG A 389 22.31 16.69 -6.92
N LEU A 390 22.63 16.35 -8.16
CA LEU A 390 22.91 14.98 -8.57
C LEU A 390 24.28 14.85 -9.27
N SER A 391 24.96 13.75 -9.01
CA SER A 391 26.17 13.37 -9.75
C SER A 391 25.84 13.05 -11.22
N PRO A 392 26.76 13.19 -12.16
CA PRO A 392 26.50 13.07 -13.59
C PRO A 392 25.76 11.80 -14.03
N PRO A 393 26.06 10.58 -13.52
CA PRO A 393 25.33 9.37 -13.91
C PRO A 393 23.87 9.37 -13.51
N LYS A 394 23.51 10.06 -12.40
CA LYS A 394 22.16 10.11 -11.85
C LYS A 394 21.26 11.16 -12.50
N ARG A 395 21.85 12.08 -13.26
CA ARG A 395 21.10 13.18 -13.91
C ARG A 395 20.24 12.65 -15.03
N PRO A 396 18.94 12.95 -15.05
CA PRO A 396 18.11 12.62 -16.20
C PRO A 396 18.67 13.24 -17.49
N LYS A 397 18.73 12.42 -18.52
CA LYS A 397 19.19 12.82 -19.86
C LYS A 397 18.03 13.07 -20.81
N THR A 398 16.82 12.68 -20.42
CA THR A 398 15.57 12.92 -21.14
C THR A 398 14.51 13.40 -20.15
N TRP A 399 13.86 14.47 -20.50
CA TRP A 399 12.81 15.11 -19.72
C TRP A 399 11.49 15.04 -20.46
N LEU A 400 10.41 14.70 -19.77
CA LEU A 400 9.05 14.71 -20.26
C LEU A 400 8.23 15.59 -19.32
N VAL A 401 7.67 16.66 -19.82
CA VAL A 401 6.64 17.41 -19.08
C VAL A 401 5.30 16.82 -19.44
N VAL A 402 4.56 16.38 -18.43
CA VAL A 402 3.26 15.72 -18.59
C VAL A 402 2.23 16.35 -17.67
N ASP A 403 0.95 16.28 -18.06
CA ASP A 403 -0.13 16.81 -17.23
C ASP A 403 -0.36 15.96 -15.98
N GLU A 404 -0.17 14.64 -16.10
CA GLU A 404 -0.27 13.69 -14.98
C GLU A 404 0.64 12.47 -15.19
N LEU A 405 1.04 11.83 -14.09
CA LEU A 405 1.78 10.56 -14.12
C LEU A 405 0.81 9.38 -14.21
N PRO A 406 1.08 8.36 -15.06
CA PRO A 406 0.29 7.15 -15.10
C PRO A 406 0.42 6.38 -13.77
N ARG A 407 -0.70 6.13 -13.11
CA ARG A 407 -0.73 5.46 -11.80
C ARG A 407 -1.66 4.26 -11.81
N THR A 408 -1.39 3.33 -10.88
CA THR A 408 -2.34 2.27 -10.52
C THR A 408 -3.47 2.85 -9.66
N SER A 409 -4.52 2.06 -9.43
CA SER A 409 -5.59 2.42 -8.48
C SER A 409 -5.09 2.66 -7.05
N THR A 410 -3.89 2.14 -6.70
CA THR A 410 -3.21 2.36 -5.42
C THR A 410 -2.30 3.58 -5.41
N GLY A 411 -2.26 4.37 -6.50
CA GLY A 411 -1.39 5.54 -6.62
C GLY A 411 0.06 5.24 -7.00
N LYS A 412 0.45 3.97 -7.24
CA LYS A 412 1.82 3.64 -7.70
C LYS A 412 2.02 4.05 -9.15
N VAL A 413 3.17 4.69 -9.43
CA VAL A 413 3.55 5.08 -10.80
C VAL A 413 3.79 3.85 -11.67
N ARG A 414 3.22 3.85 -12.88
CA ARG A 414 3.42 2.81 -13.90
C ARG A 414 4.60 3.18 -14.79
N ARG A 415 5.84 3.02 -14.30
CA ARG A 415 7.07 3.40 -15.01
C ARG A 415 7.20 2.80 -16.40
N GLN A 416 6.74 1.56 -16.60
CA GLN A 416 6.71 0.92 -17.91
C GLN A 416 5.82 1.65 -18.94
N GLN A 417 4.79 2.35 -18.52
CA GLN A 417 3.99 3.18 -19.44
C GLN A 417 4.76 4.46 -19.82
N LEU A 418 5.51 5.05 -18.90
CA LEU A 418 6.33 6.24 -19.17
C LEU A 418 7.44 5.95 -20.18
N SER A 419 8.05 4.77 -20.14
CA SER A 419 9.07 4.39 -21.13
C SER A 419 8.52 4.29 -22.56
N ARG A 420 7.21 4.11 -22.73
CA ARG A 420 6.51 4.00 -24.03
C ARG A 420 5.95 5.34 -24.52
N LEU A 421 5.74 6.34 -23.63
CA LEU A 421 5.05 7.61 -23.96
C LEU A 421 5.89 8.57 -24.83
N SER A 422 7.16 8.38 -24.97
CA SER A 422 8.04 9.29 -25.67
C SER A 422 8.37 8.75 -27.05
N GLY A 423 7.76 9.38 -28.03
CA GLY A 423 7.87 9.07 -29.43
C GLY A 423 9.27 9.17 -30.02
N GLU A 424 10.00 8.08 -29.97
CA GLU A 424 10.86 7.65 -31.08
C GLU A 424 10.29 6.29 -31.55
N PRO A 425 10.10 6.11 -32.86
CA PRO A 425 9.62 4.84 -33.40
C PRO A 425 10.64 3.73 -33.04
N PRO A 426 10.21 2.48 -32.84
CA PRO A 426 11.13 1.38 -32.70
C PRO A 426 12.00 1.36 -33.97
N GLN A 427 13.30 1.52 -33.79
CA GLN A 427 14.23 1.29 -34.89
C GLN A 427 14.11 -0.18 -35.28
N ALA A 428 13.84 -0.41 -36.58
CA ALA A 428 13.61 -1.69 -37.21
C ALA A 428 14.83 -2.61 -37.15
#